data_8e79842b842e71171c1f367d26432428
#
_entry.id   8e79842b842e71171c1f367d26432428
#
_cell.length_a   1.000
_cell.length_b   1.000
_cell.length_c   1.000
_cell.angle_alpha   90.00
_cell.angle_beta   90.00
_cell.angle_gamma   90.00
#
_symmetry.space_group_name_H-M   'P 1'
#
loop_
_entity.id
_entity.type
_entity.pdbx_description
1 polymer ?
#
loop_
_entity_poly.entity_id
_entity_poly.type
_entity_poly.pdbx_seq_one_letter_code
_entity_poly.pdbx_strand_id
1 'polypeptide(L)'
;MADSLALLDNELPVEFIDTDPDRPLDRPALMAALGEVADRINATTWTAAQRAAFHSMAKIVFFQGSAEVAGYELRRPGCDEAEAVFYWEVGEFLANTDPGVRANILFHDCWHVVQFKALGFAADEDERVAREVDALERQIEVAKAMNCSPQDVQFLKDFAADQQAIKDRLAFGVENMHDA
;
A
#
# COMPACT_ATOMS: atom_id res chain seq x y z
N MET A 1 8.33 -23.23 -1.91
CA MET A 1 7.87 -22.38 -3.02
C MET A 1 7.65 -21.01 -2.42
N ALA A 2 8.03 -19.94 -3.11
CA ALA A 2 7.66 -18.60 -2.68
C ALA A 2 6.14 -18.46 -2.80
N ASP A 3 5.52 -17.79 -1.83
CA ASP A 3 4.10 -17.47 -1.92
C ASP A 3 3.90 -16.40 -2.98
N SER A 4 2.80 -16.45 -3.72
CA SER A 4 2.47 -15.46 -4.74
C SER A 4 0.96 -15.18 -4.78
N LEU A 5 0.61 -14.01 -5.28
CA LEU A 5 -0.75 -13.54 -5.44
C LEU A 5 -1.03 -13.33 -6.93
N ALA A 6 -2.04 -14.00 -7.46
CA ALA A 6 -2.52 -13.74 -8.83
C ALA A 6 -3.29 -12.41 -8.85
N LEU A 7 -2.65 -11.37 -9.38
CA LEU A 7 -3.20 -10.02 -9.44
C LEU A 7 -3.29 -9.53 -10.88
N LEU A 8 -4.52 -9.42 -11.38
CA LEU A 8 -4.80 -9.15 -12.79
C LEU A 8 -4.13 -10.25 -13.67
N ASP A 9 -3.26 -9.89 -14.58
CA ASP A 9 -2.55 -10.83 -15.45
C ASP A 9 -1.11 -11.12 -14.96
N ASN A 10 -0.82 -10.86 -13.66
CA ASN A 10 0.53 -10.94 -13.09
C ASN A 10 0.55 -11.79 -11.81
N GLU A 11 1.69 -12.41 -11.54
CA GLU A 11 1.99 -13.07 -10.27
C GLU A 11 2.83 -12.12 -9.41
N LEU A 12 2.23 -11.64 -8.31
CA LEU A 12 2.88 -10.74 -7.36
C LEU A 12 3.49 -11.57 -6.23
N PRO A 13 4.81 -11.59 -6.05
CA PRO A 13 5.47 -12.28 -4.96
C PRO A 13 5.02 -11.76 -3.59
N VAL A 14 4.85 -12.67 -2.62
CA VAL A 14 4.52 -12.37 -1.23
C VAL A 14 5.59 -12.96 -0.33
N GLU A 15 6.16 -12.13 0.52
CA GLU A 15 7.18 -12.51 1.48
C GLU A 15 6.70 -12.24 2.91
N PHE A 16 7.31 -12.92 3.88
CA PHE A 16 6.97 -12.80 5.30
C PHE A 16 8.23 -12.63 6.12
N ILE A 17 8.27 -11.59 6.94
CA ILE A 17 9.33 -11.35 7.92
C ILE A 17 8.79 -11.76 9.28
N ASP A 18 9.19 -12.93 9.76
CA ASP A 18 8.90 -13.41 11.12
C ASP A 18 9.87 -12.73 12.10
N THR A 19 9.38 -11.72 12.81
CA THR A 19 10.19 -10.96 13.77
C THR A 19 10.12 -11.55 15.19
N ASP A 20 9.11 -12.36 15.48
CA ASP A 20 8.89 -12.99 16.79
C ASP A 20 8.74 -14.51 16.61
N PRO A 21 9.78 -15.30 16.96
CA PRO A 21 9.74 -16.76 16.85
C PRO A 21 8.69 -17.42 17.79
N ASP A 22 8.31 -16.72 18.86
CA ASP A 22 7.29 -17.22 19.82
C ASP A 22 5.86 -16.93 19.31
N ARG A 23 5.72 -16.08 18.31
CA ARG A 23 4.45 -15.73 17.66
C ARG A 23 4.60 -15.71 16.14
N PRO A 24 4.79 -16.87 15.52
CA PRO A 24 4.96 -16.94 14.05
C PRO A 24 3.71 -16.44 13.34
N LEU A 25 3.92 -15.83 12.19
CA LEU A 25 2.84 -15.34 11.34
C LEU A 25 1.95 -16.50 10.86
N ASP A 26 0.64 -16.31 10.95
CA ASP A 26 -0.33 -17.23 10.33
C ASP A 26 -0.39 -16.96 8.81
N ARG A 27 0.64 -17.43 8.11
CA ARG A 27 0.79 -17.24 6.66
C ARG A 27 -0.43 -17.74 5.87
N PRO A 28 -1.01 -18.94 6.16
CA PRO A 28 -2.21 -19.39 5.48
C PRO A 28 -3.39 -18.42 5.62
N ALA A 29 -3.64 -17.88 6.83
CA ALA A 29 -4.71 -16.90 7.04
C ALA A 29 -4.43 -15.58 6.33
N LEU A 30 -3.18 -15.09 6.35
CA LEU A 30 -2.78 -13.88 5.64
C LEU A 30 -2.93 -14.05 4.13
N MET A 31 -2.50 -15.18 3.57
CA MET A 31 -2.65 -15.47 2.14
C MET A 31 -4.12 -15.61 1.74
N ALA A 32 -4.95 -16.22 2.57
CA ALA A 32 -6.40 -16.31 2.30
C ALA A 32 -7.04 -14.91 2.26
N ALA A 33 -6.75 -14.06 3.25
CA ALA A 33 -7.27 -12.70 3.30
C ALA A 33 -6.72 -11.81 2.16
N LEU A 34 -5.47 -12.01 1.75
CA LEU A 34 -4.88 -11.34 0.59
C LEU A 34 -5.49 -11.84 -0.73
N GLY A 35 -5.87 -13.11 -0.81
CA GLY A 35 -6.62 -13.69 -1.91
C GLY A 35 -7.96 -12.98 -2.13
N GLU A 36 -8.71 -12.67 -1.06
CA GLU A 36 -9.95 -11.88 -1.15
C GLU A 36 -9.70 -10.46 -1.71
N VAL A 37 -8.55 -9.85 -1.38
CA VAL A 37 -8.13 -8.57 -1.96
C VAL A 37 -7.89 -8.70 -3.47
N ALA A 38 -7.17 -9.74 -3.89
CA ALA A 38 -6.93 -10.02 -5.31
C ALA A 38 -8.23 -10.30 -6.07
N ASP A 39 -9.13 -11.08 -5.50
CA ASP A 39 -10.44 -11.37 -6.09
C ASP A 39 -11.24 -10.07 -6.31
N ARG A 40 -11.21 -9.16 -5.34
CA ARG A 40 -11.87 -7.85 -5.46
C ARG A 40 -11.25 -7.02 -6.58
N ILE A 41 -9.93 -6.98 -6.66
CA ILE A 41 -9.20 -6.26 -7.73
C ILE A 41 -9.51 -6.90 -9.09
N ASN A 42 -9.42 -8.22 -9.21
CA ASN A 42 -9.64 -8.96 -10.45
C ASN A 42 -11.09 -8.84 -10.96
N ALA A 43 -12.07 -8.70 -10.05
CA ALA A 43 -13.48 -8.52 -10.40
C ALA A 43 -13.84 -7.09 -10.80
N THR A 44 -12.98 -6.11 -10.61
CA THR A 44 -13.25 -4.70 -10.88
C THR A 44 -12.75 -4.31 -12.28
N THR A 45 -13.51 -3.44 -12.96
CA THR A 45 -13.08 -2.89 -14.25
C THR A 45 -12.18 -1.68 -14.03
N TRP A 46 -10.98 -1.73 -14.57
CA TRP A 46 -9.95 -0.70 -14.40
C TRP A 46 -9.67 0.06 -15.68
N THR A 47 -9.34 1.35 -15.55
CA THR A 47 -8.68 2.11 -16.62
C THR A 47 -7.27 1.55 -16.86
N ALA A 48 -6.70 1.87 -18.02
CA ALA A 48 -5.33 1.46 -18.33
C ALA A 48 -4.31 1.99 -17.31
N ALA A 49 -4.49 3.21 -16.80
CA ALA A 49 -3.61 3.81 -15.80
C ALA A 49 -3.72 3.10 -14.44
N GLN A 50 -4.94 2.77 -13.99
CA GLN A 50 -5.14 2.05 -12.73
C GLN A 50 -4.59 0.61 -12.80
N ARG A 51 -4.78 -0.09 -13.93
CA ARG A 51 -4.18 -1.41 -14.15
C ARG A 51 -2.65 -1.33 -14.13
N ALA A 52 -2.06 -0.34 -14.80
CA ALA A 52 -0.62 -0.13 -14.82
C ALA A 52 -0.08 0.18 -13.41
N ALA A 53 -0.84 0.88 -12.57
CA ALA A 53 -0.45 1.12 -11.18
C ALA A 53 -0.35 -0.20 -10.40
N PHE A 54 -1.36 -1.07 -10.42
CA PHE A 54 -1.27 -2.38 -9.78
C PHE A 54 -0.09 -3.21 -10.29
N HIS A 55 0.23 -3.13 -11.58
CA HIS A 55 1.37 -3.84 -12.17
C HIS A 55 2.73 -3.18 -11.85
N SER A 56 2.73 -2.00 -11.24
CA SER A 56 3.98 -1.33 -10.88
C SER A 56 4.67 -1.95 -9.66
N MET A 57 3.90 -2.59 -8.79
CA MET A 57 4.40 -3.25 -7.58
C MET A 57 5.19 -4.50 -7.92
N ALA A 58 6.35 -4.66 -7.29
CA ALA A 58 7.22 -5.83 -7.48
C ALA A 58 6.92 -6.94 -6.48
N LYS A 59 6.57 -6.60 -5.23
CA LYS A 59 6.20 -7.58 -4.20
C LYS A 59 5.47 -6.94 -3.01
N ILE A 60 4.80 -7.79 -2.22
CA ILE A 60 4.26 -7.46 -0.90
C ILE A 60 5.07 -8.20 0.17
N VAL A 61 5.39 -7.51 1.25
CA VAL A 61 6.10 -8.08 2.40
C VAL A 61 5.26 -7.87 3.65
N PHE A 62 4.86 -8.95 4.30
CA PHE A 62 4.20 -8.89 5.60
C PHE A 62 5.23 -8.91 6.73
N PHE A 63 5.01 -8.07 7.75
CA PHE A 63 5.79 -8.07 8.99
C PHE A 63 4.88 -7.85 10.19
N GLN A 64 5.34 -8.21 11.40
CA GLN A 64 4.57 -8.06 12.63
C GLN A 64 5.30 -7.15 13.62
N GLY A 65 4.60 -6.12 14.13
CA GLY A 65 5.12 -5.18 15.11
C GLY A 65 6.18 -4.25 14.53
N SER A 66 7.45 -4.67 14.55
CA SER A 66 8.55 -3.96 13.88
C SER A 66 9.46 -4.92 13.13
N ALA A 67 10.01 -4.47 12.03
CA ALA A 67 10.98 -5.21 11.24
C ALA A 67 12.16 -4.31 10.84
N GLU A 68 13.36 -4.86 10.76
CA GLU A 68 14.52 -4.18 10.18
C GLU A 68 14.65 -4.56 8.70
N VAL A 69 14.61 -3.58 7.83
CA VAL A 69 14.75 -3.76 6.38
C VAL A 69 15.76 -2.73 5.86
N ALA A 70 16.80 -3.22 5.18
CA ALA A 70 17.86 -2.37 4.61
C ALA A 70 18.50 -1.38 5.61
N GLY A 71 18.52 -1.71 6.91
CA GLY A 71 19.06 -0.86 7.96
C GLY A 71 18.05 0.13 8.57
N TYR A 72 16.79 0.04 8.19
CA TYR A 72 15.71 0.89 8.73
C TYR A 72 14.71 0.06 9.53
N GLU A 73 14.21 0.65 10.62
CA GLU A 73 13.16 0.03 11.43
C GLU A 73 11.78 0.38 10.89
N LEU A 74 11.10 -0.63 10.32
CA LEU A 74 9.69 -0.52 9.93
C LEU A 74 8.81 -0.74 11.15
N ARG A 75 7.87 0.17 11.39
CA ARG A 75 6.85 0.04 12.45
C ARG A 75 5.43 0.21 11.93
N ARG A 76 5.27 0.58 10.68
CA ARG A 76 3.98 0.84 10.01
C ARG A 76 4.03 0.38 8.56
N PRO A 77 2.88 0.17 7.93
CA PRO A 77 2.83 -0.04 6.49
C PRO A 77 3.48 1.11 5.73
N GLY A 78 4.08 0.78 4.62
CA GLY A 78 4.68 1.76 3.74
C GLY A 78 5.25 1.14 2.47
N CYS A 79 5.62 1.97 1.52
CA CYS A 79 6.15 1.57 0.24
C CYS A 79 7.61 2.00 0.08
N ASP A 80 8.47 1.06 -0.31
CA ASP A 80 9.74 1.39 -0.94
C ASP A 80 9.45 1.63 -2.44
N GLU A 81 9.35 2.89 -2.82
CA GLU A 81 8.96 3.28 -4.17
C GLU A 81 10.02 2.89 -5.21
N ALA A 82 11.30 2.92 -4.83
CA ALA A 82 12.42 2.61 -5.71
C ALA A 82 12.48 1.10 -6.03
N GLU A 83 12.30 0.26 -5.03
CA GLU A 83 12.27 -1.19 -5.16
C GLU A 83 10.87 -1.72 -5.51
N ALA A 84 9.85 -0.86 -5.47
CA ALA A 84 8.45 -1.20 -5.68
C ALA A 84 7.95 -2.29 -4.71
N VAL A 85 8.31 -2.18 -3.44
CA VAL A 85 7.96 -3.13 -2.38
C VAL A 85 6.98 -2.49 -1.42
N PHE A 86 5.83 -3.14 -1.22
CA PHE A 86 4.87 -2.74 -0.21
C PHE A 86 5.05 -3.57 1.05
N TYR A 87 5.33 -2.90 2.16
CA TYR A 87 5.46 -3.49 3.49
C TYR A 87 4.14 -3.35 4.24
N TRP A 88 3.51 -4.46 4.62
CA TRP A 88 2.23 -4.46 5.32
C TRP A 88 2.37 -4.99 6.74
N GLU A 89 2.09 -4.14 7.72
CA GLU A 89 2.04 -4.58 9.12
C GLU A 89 0.80 -5.44 9.33
N VAL A 90 0.99 -6.63 9.90
CA VAL A 90 -0.06 -7.67 10.01
C VAL A 90 -1.24 -7.22 10.84
N GLY A 91 -1.01 -6.51 11.95
CA GLY A 91 -2.09 -6.00 12.80
C GLY A 91 -2.97 -5.00 12.07
N GLU A 92 -2.37 -4.08 11.30
CA GLU A 92 -3.12 -3.11 10.49
C GLU A 92 -3.84 -3.78 9.30
N PHE A 93 -3.19 -4.77 8.67
CA PHE A 93 -3.85 -5.55 7.63
C PHE A 93 -5.09 -6.28 8.14
N LEU A 94 -4.99 -6.95 9.28
CA LEU A 94 -6.11 -7.71 9.85
C LEU A 94 -7.19 -6.83 10.50
N ALA A 95 -6.83 -5.63 10.98
CA ALA A 95 -7.79 -4.67 11.52
C ALA A 95 -8.81 -4.21 10.46
N ASN A 96 -8.38 -4.09 9.21
CA ASN A 96 -9.26 -3.82 8.08
C ASN A 96 -9.84 -5.14 7.54
N THR A 97 -11.12 -5.40 7.78
CA THR A 97 -11.78 -6.65 7.33
C THR A 97 -12.36 -6.56 5.93
N ASP A 98 -12.54 -5.35 5.36
CA ASP A 98 -13.09 -5.16 4.02
C ASP A 98 -12.00 -5.32 2.95
N PRO A 99 -12.10 -6.32 2.05
CA PRO A 99 -11.13 -6.51 0.97
C PRO A 99 -11.03 -5.32 0.02
N GLY A 100 -12.10 -4.54 -0.16
CA GLY A 100 -12.10 -3.33 -0.98
C GLY A 100 -11.26 -2.22 -0.36
N VAL A 101 -11.32 -2.04 0.96
CA VAL A 101 -10.48 -1.08 1.69
C VAL A 101 -9.02 -1.48 1.62
N ARG A 102 -8.70 -2.76 1.84
CA ARG A 102 -7.33 -3.29 1.69
C ARG A 102 -6.79 -3.10 0.27
N ALA A 103 -7.61 -3.43 -0.76
CA ALA A 103 -7.24 -3.23 -2.15
C ALA A 103 -6.96 -1.76 -2.47
N ASN A 104 -7.73 -0.86 -1.86
CA ASN A 104 -7.60 0.57 -2.03
C ASN A 104 -6.33 1.13 -1.37
N ILE A 105 -5.93 0.60 -0.21
CA ILE A 105 -4.64 0.89 0.43
C ILE A 105 -3.50 0.43 -0.47
N LEU A 106 -3.54 -0.81 -0.95
CA LEU A 106 -2.52 -1.34 -1.88
C LEU A 106 -2.40 -0.47 -3.14
N PHE A 107 -3.53 -0.01 -3.70
CA PHE A 107 -3.52 0.87 -4.87
C PHE A 107 -2.80 2.19 -4.61
N HIS A 108 -3.01 2.81 -3.44
CA HIS A 108 -2.37 4.06 -3.04
C HIS A 108 -0.84 3.93 -3.14
N ASP A 109 -0.28 2.88 -2.55
CA ASP A 109 1.16 2.63 -2.58
C ASP A 109 1.66 2.24 -4.00
N CYS A 110 0.87 1.50 -4.77
CA CYS A 110 1.16 1.27 -6.20
C CYS A 110 1.24 2.58 -6.98
N TRP A 111 0.42 3.59 -6.64
CA TRP A 111 0.46 4.88 -7.31
C TRP A 111 1.72 5.66 -6.97
N HIS A 112 2.22 5.60 -5.75
CA HIS A 112 3.52 6.17 -5.38
C HIS A 112 4.67 5.56 -6.20
N VAL A 113 4.66 4.26 -6.47
CA VAL A 113 5.63 3.63 -7.38
C VAL A 113 5.53 4.20 -8.80
N VAL A 114 4.33 4.47 -9.30
CA VAL A 114 4.13 5.12 -10.60
C VAL A 114 4.71 6.54 -10.61
N GLN A 115 4.43 7.32 -9.57
CA GLN A 115 4.97 8.67 -9.40
C GLN A 115 6.50 8.65 -9.34
N PHE A 116 7.08 7.75 -8.54
CA PHE A 116 8.54 7.60 -8.46
C PHE A 116 9.16 7.24 -9.82
N LYS A 117 8.60 6.28 -10.55
CA LYS A 117 9.11 5.89 -11.87
C LYS A 117 9.05 7.03 -12.88
N ALA A 118 8.09 7.95 -12.74
CA ALA A 118 7.93 9.09 -13.64
C ALA A 118 8.77 10.31 -13.24
N LEU A 119 8.96 10.56 -11.96
CA LEU A 119 9.45 11.83 -11.40
C LEU A 119 10.73 11.69 -10.54
N GLY A 120 11.09 10.47 -10.10
CA GLY A 120 12.15 10.23 -9.12
C GLY A 120 11.69 10.58 -7.70
N PHE A 121 12.64 10.80 -6.78
CA PHE A 121 12.35 11.25 -5.42
C PHE A 121 11.76 12.67 -5.42
N ALA A 122 10.91 12.96 -4.45
CA ALA A 122 10.42 14.33 -4.25
C ALA A 122 11.58 15.24 -3.83
N ALA A 123 11.63 16.43 -4.41
CA ALA A 123 12.72 17.38 -4.17
C ALA A 123 12.59 18.07 -2.79
N ASP A 124 11.37 18.18 -2.28
CA ASP A 124 11.06 18.84 -1.00
C ASP A 124 9.73 18.35 -0.42
N GLU A 125 9.38 18.88 0.76
CA GLU A 125 8.16 18.54 1.49
C GLU A 125 6.89 18.94 0.70
N ASP A 126 6.90 20.07 0.03
CA ASP A 126 5.72 20.53 -0.71
C ASP A 126 5.44 19.63 -1.92
N GLU A 127 6.48 19.14 -2.59
CA GLU A 127 6.32 18.14 -3.65
C GLU A 127 5.83 16.80 -3.08
N ARG A 128 6.31 16.36 -1.91
CA ARG A 128 5.81 15.14 -1.25
C ARG A 128 4.32 15.27 -0.92
N VAL A 129 3.91 16.39 -0.34
CA VAL A 129 2.49 16.67 -0.06
C VAL A 129 1.66 16.66 -1.34
N ALA A 130 2.15 17.28 -2.41
CA ALA A 130 1.43 17.29 -3.69
C ALA A 130 1.26 15.89 -4.28
N ARG A 131 2.26 15.01 -4.17
CA ARG A 131 2.19 13.61 -4.60
C ARG A 131 1.21 12.81 -3.75
N GLU A 132 1.19 13.02 -2.44
CA GLU A 132 0.24 12.37 -1.54
C GLU A 132 -1.20 12.78 -1.87
N VAL A 133 -1.44 14.08 -2.15
CA VAL A 133 -2.77 14.55 -2.58
C VAL A 133 -3.19 13.87 -3.90
N ASP A 134 -2.31 13.81 -4.91
CA ASP A 134 -2.61 13.12 -6.16
C ASP A 134 -2.90 11.62 -5.93
N ALA A 135 -2.11 10.94 -5.08
CA ALA A 135 -2.34 9.55 -4.75
C ALA A 135 -3.71 9.34 -4.07
N LEU A 136 -4.08 10.22 -3.12
CA LEU A 136 -5.39 10.19 -2.45
C LEU A 136 -6.54 10.46 -3.43
N GLU A 137 -6.40 11.40 -4.37
CA GLU A 137 -7.42 11.63 -5.40
C GLU A 137 -7.64 10.40 -6.28
N ARG A 138 -6.57 9.72 -6.70
CA ARG A 138 -6.66 8.46 -7.43
C ARG A 138 -7.25 7.34 -6.59
N GLN A 139 -6.89 7.28 -5.32
CA GLN A 139 -7.43 6.34 -4.36
C GLN A 139 -8.94 6.51 -4.19
N ILE A 140 -9.47 7.75 -4.16
CA ILE A 140 -10.91 8.05 -4.12
C ILE A 140 -11.63 7.50 -5.37
N GLU A 141 -11.04 7.63 -6.56
CA GLU A 141 -11.60 7.06 -7.79
C GLU A 141 -11.68 5.53 -7.71
N VAL A 142 -10.61 4.90 -7.21
CA VAL A 142 -10.53 3.44 -7.04
C VAL A 142 -11.53 2.95 -5.97
N ALA A 143 -11.66 3.63 -4.84
CA ALA A 143 -12.64 3.31 -3.81
C ALA A 143 -14.08 3.28 -4.37
N LYS A 144 -14.42 4.25 -5.22
CA LYS A 144 -15.72 4.28 -5.90
C LYS A 144 -15.88 3.13 -6.89
N ALA A 145 -14.85 2.81 -7.68
CA ALA A 145 -14.89 1.70 -8.65
C ALA A 145 -15.08 0.34 -7.95
N MET A 146 -14.50 0.18 -6.76
CA MET A 146 -14.63 -1.02 -5.94
C MET A 146 -15.90 -1.03 -5.07
N ASN A 147 -16.76 -0.01 -5.15
CA ASN A 147 -17.93 0.13 -4.31
C ASN A 147 -17.61 0.07 -2.79
N CYS A 148 -16.52 0.71 -2.37
CA CYS A 148 -16.24 0.94 -0.95
C CYS A 148 -17.36 1.79 -0.32
N SER A 149 -17.49 1.74 1.00
CA SER A 149 -18.58 2.44 1.68
C SER A 149 -18.53 3.96 1.43
N PRO A 150 -19.69 4.66 1.43
CA PRO A 150 -19.71 6.12 1.34
C PRO A 150 -18.89 6.81 2.45
N GLN A 151 -18.81 6.18 3.63
CA GLN A 151 -18.00 6.66 4.75
C GLN A 151 -16.51 6.60 4.44
N ASP A 152 -16.01 5.49 3.86
CA ASP A 152 -14.61 5.36 3.47
C ASP A 152 -14.24 6.38 2.39
N VAL A 153 -15.11 6.56 1.39
CA VAL A 153 -14.91 7.56 0.34
C VAL A 153 -14.91 8.98 0.92
N GLN A 154 -15.77 9.26 1.88
CA GLN A 154 -15.82 10.58 2.52
C GLN A 154 -14.59 10.83 3.38
N PHE A 155 -14.14 9.83 4.15
CA PHE A 155 -12.90 9.90 4.92
C PHE A 155 -11.70 10.27 4.04
N LEU A 156 -11.54 9.60 2.90
CA LEU A 156 -10.45 9.89 1.97
C LEU A 156 -10.51 11.32 1.42
N LYS A 157 -11.71 11.83 1.12
CA LYS A 157 -11.88 13.22 0.66
C LYS A 157 -11.52 14.25 1.72
N ASP A 158 -11.97 14.00 2.95
CA ASP A 158 -11.69 14.90 4.07
C ASP A 158 -10.19 14.91 4.37
N PHE A 159 -9.55 13.74 4.31
CA PHE A 159 -8.10 13.62 4.49
C PHE A 159 -7.32 14.30 3.35
N ALA A 160 -7.70 14.10 2.09
CA ALA A 160 -7.06 14.76 0.95
C ALA A 160 -7.20 16.30 0.97
N ALA A 161 -8.23 16.83 1.64
CA ALA A 161 -8.43 18.27 1.80
C ALA A 161 -7.65 18.86 2.98
N ASP A 162 -7.15 18.05 3.90
CA ASP A 162 -6.41 18.49 5.09
C ASP A 162 -4.90 18.35 4.90
N GLN A 163 -4.28 19.39 4.34
CA GLN A 163 -2.83 19.42 4.10
C GLN A 163 -2.01 19.27 5.39
N GLN A 164 -2.51 19.73 6.54
CA GLN A 164 -1.80 19.55 7.79
C GLN A 164 -1.82 18.11 8.26
N ALA A 165 -2.96 17.42 8.15
CA ALA A 165 -3.05 15.99 8.45
C ALA A 165 -2.14 15.16 7.52
N ILE A 166 -2.02 15.55 6.24
CA ILE A 166 -1.09 14.92 5.31
C ILE A 166 0.36 15.13 5.77
N LYS A 167 0.76 16.37 6.11
CA LYS A 167 2.11 16.67 6.62
C LYS A 167 2.41 15.90 7.90
N ASP A 168 1.47 15.85 8.84
CA ASP A 168 1.62 15.10 10.09
C ASP A 168 1.79 13.59 9.81
N ARG A 169 1.05 13.03 8.87
CA ARG A 169 1.21 11.63 8.46
C ARG A 169 2.58 11.39 7.84
N LEU A 170 2.98 12.24 6.92
CA LEU A 170 4.28 12.17 6.27
C LEU A 170 5.44 12.30 7.29
N ALA A 171 5.34 13.13 8.30
CA ALA A 171 6.32 13.25 9.38
C ALA A 171 6.43 12.01 10.29
N PHE A 172 5.43 11.13 10.32
CA PHE A 172 5.42 9.89 11.09
C PHE A 172 5.60 8.61 10.24
N GLY A 173 5.62 8.76 8.92
CA GLY A 173 5.75 7.64 7.97
C GLY A 173 7.18 7.13 7.82
N VAL A 174 7.37 6.20 6.90
CA VAL A 174 8.66 5.58 6.53
C VAL A 174 9.56 6.56 5.74
N GLU A 175 9.43 7.84 6.01
CA GLU A 175 10.05 8.95 5.27
C GLU A 175 11.57 8.91 5.18
N ASN A 176 12.23 8.03 5.91
CA ASN A 176 13.68 8.06 6.03
C ASN A 176 14.38 6.85 5.37
N MET A 177 13.69 6.09 4.52
CA MET A 177 14.39 5.01 3.83
C MET A 177 15.46 5.51 2.85
N HIS A 178 15.40 6.79 2.45
CA HIS A 178 16.29 7.33 1.42
C HIS A 178 16.92 8.71 1.73
N ASP A 179 16.66 9.29 2.91
CA ASP A 179 17.24 10.57 3.32
C ASP A 179 18.53 10.44 4.16
N ALA A 180 19.20 9.26 4.14
CA ALA A 180 20.45 9.03 4.85
C ALA A 180 21.62 8.82 3.89
#